data_224c6328f6c954f5f02f0f189638b4b5
#
_entry.id   224c6328f6c954f5f02f0f189638b4b5
#
_cell.length_a   1.000
_cell.length_b   1.000
_cell.length_c   1.000
_cell.angle_alpha   90.00
_cell.angle_beta   90.00
_cell.angle_gamma   90.00
#
_symmetry.space_group_name_H-M   'P 1'
#
loop_
_entity.id
_entity.type
_entity.pdbx_description
1 polymer ?
#
loop_
_entity_poly.entity_id
_entity_poly.type
_entity_poly.pdbx_seq_one_letter_code
_entity_poly.pdbx_strand_id
1 'polypeptide(L)'
;MAENNTLLEKLDGLVSRFEEVSTLITVPNVIADQKRYVKLTKEYKELNEIIKARKEYMQCLNGLEEARLMMAETDPEMREIAREEATACEARIPELEEEIKLLLVPADPQDDKNAIVEIRGGTGGDEAALFAGDLYRMYVKYCEMKGWKVALSSCSEGAAGGFKEIIFTVSGEKVYGTLKYESGVHRVQRVPATETQGRVHTSAATVAVLPEADEFDVEINEGEIKWDTFRSGGAGGQNVNKVESGVRLRYVWKNPNTGVSEEILIECTETRDQPKNKERALTRLRSFIYDKEHQKYLDDIANKRKTMVSTGDRSAKIRTYNYPQGRITDHRINYTIYNLSAFMDGDIQGCLDQLIVAENAERLKESEL
;
A
#
# COMPACT_ATOMS: atom_id res chain seq x y z
N MET A 1 16.99 -17.84 27.15
CA MET A 1 17.96 -18.68 26.40
C MET A 1 17.29 -19.57 25.33
N ALA A 2 16.15 -20.20 25.55
CA ALA A 2 15.50 -21.01 24.50
C ALA A 2 14.87 -20.15 23.39
N GLU A 3 14.29 -18.99 23.71
CA GLU A 3 13.69 -18.06 22.74
C GLU A 3 14.73 -17.38 21.86
N ASN A 4 15.90 -17.04 22.41
CA ASN A 4 17.00 -16.43 21.66
C ASN A 4 17.58 -17.39 20.61
N ASN A 5 17.55 -18.68 20.85
CA ASN A 5 18.03 -19.69 19.90
C ASN A 5 17.10 -19.82 18.68
N THR A 6 15.79 -19.77 18.91
CA THR A 6 14.79 -19.81 17.82
C THR A 6 14.80 -18.56 16.94
N LEU A 7 15.06 -17.38 17.51
CA LEU A 7 15.20 -16.13 16.76
C LEU A 7 16.46 -16.16 15.90
N LEU A 8 17.59 -16.59 16.44
CA LEU A 8 18.85 -16.70 15.72
C LEU A 8 18.77 -17.72 14.58
N GLU A 9 18.13 -18.88 14.78
CA GLU A 9 17.93 -19.88 13.71
C GLU A 9 17.10 -19.32 12.53
N LYS A 10 16.04 -18.55 12.82
CA LYS A 10 15.28 -17.86 11.78
C LYS A 10 16.13 -16.84 11.02
N LEU A 11 16.94 -16.06 11.76
CA LEU A 11 17.84 -15.06 11.15
C LEU A 11 18.94 -15.70 10.31
N ASP A 12 19.46 -16.87 10.66
CA ASP A 12 20.50 -17.58 9.88
C ASP A 12 19.98 -18.04 8.53
N GLY A 13 18.72 -18.45 8.43
CA GLY A 13 18.05 -18.71 7.15
C GLY A 13 17.98 -17.49 6.25
N LEU A 14 17.77 -16.30 6.84
CA LEU A 14 17.72 -15.04 6.09
C LEU A 14 19.11 -14.54 5.65
N VAL A 15 20.17 -14.87 6.38
CA VAL A 15 21.54 -14.59 5.96
C VAL A 15 21.87 -15.31 4.66
N SER A 16 21.55 -16.60 4.57
CA SER A 16 21.77 -17.39 3.35
C SER A 16 20.99 -16.81 2.17
N ARG A 17 19.74 -16.37 2.42
CA ARG A 17 18.93 -15.72 1.37
C ARG A 17 19.49 -14.37 0.95
N PHE A 18 20.01 -13.57 1.88
CA PHE A 18 20.66 -12.30 1.59
C PHE A 18 21.91 -12.48 0.70
N GLU A 19 22.74 -13.48 0.98
CA GLU A 19 23.91 -13.80 0.16
C GLU A 19 23.52 -14.23 -1.27
N GLU A 20 22.47 -15.07 -1.38
CA GLU A 20 21.92 -15.48 -2.68
C GLU A 20 21.43 -14.26 -3.47
N VAL A 21 20.59 -13.42 -2.89
CA VAL A 21 20.03 -12.22 -3.53
C VAL A 21 21.13 -11.22 -3.89
N SER A 22 22.11 -11.03 -3.01
CA SER A 22 23.30 -10.19 -3.26
C SER A 22 24.09 -10.65 -4.50
N THR A 23 24.22 -11.95 -4.69
CA THR A 23 24.85 -12.54 -5.85
C THR A 23 23.99 -12.38 -7.12
N LEU A 24 22.68 -12.65 -7.01
CA LEU A 24 21.75 -12.59 -8.14
C LEU A 24 21.63 -11.19 -8.74
N ILE A 25 21.67 -10.12 -7.93
CA ILE A 25 21.59 -8.73 -8.39
C ILE A 25 22.76 -8.37 -9.32
N THR A 26 23.91 -9.03 -9.18
CA THR A 26 25.11 -8.77 -10.00
C THR A 26 25.13 -9.55 -11.32
N VAL A 27 24.19 -10.47 -11.53
CA VAL A 27 24.14 -11.32 -12.73
C VAL A 27 23.60 -10.54 -13.93
N PRO A 28 24.33 -10.49 -15.08
CA PRO A 28 23.91 -9.71 -16.25
C PRO A 28 22.52 -10.03 -16.78
N ASN A 29 22.11 -11.29 -16.75
CA ASN A 29 20.78 -11.73 -17.19
C ASN A 29 19.64 -11.20 -16.28
N VAL A 30 19.91 -11.00 -14.99
CA VAL A 30 18.95 -10.43 -14.04
C VAL A 30 18.86 -8.93 -14.25
N ILE A 31 19.99 -8.25 -14.53
CA ILE A 31 20.02 -6.80 -14.82
C ILE A 31 19.27 -6.49 -16.11
N ALA A 32 19.30 -7.39 -17.09
CA ALA A 32 18.56 -7.23 -18.36
C ALA A 32 17.02 -7.36 -18.16
N ASP A 33 16.58 -8.11 -17.16
CA ASP A 33 15.16 -8.22 -16.78
C ASP A 33 14.83 -7.18 -15.70
N GLN A 34 14.34 -6.02 -16.13
CA GLN A 34 14.07 -4.89 -15.26
C GLN A 34 13.04 -5.21 -14.16
N LYS A 35 12.00 -6.00 -14.44
CA LYS A 35 10.98 -6.39 -13.44
C LYS A 35 11.60 -7.27 -12.34
N ARG A 36 12.39 -8.26 -12.73
CA ARG A 36 13.10 -9.15 -11.83
C ARG A 36 14.19 -8.43 -11.02
N TYR A 37 14.93 -7.55 -11.66
CA TYR A 37 15.94 -6.73 -11.00
C TYR A 37 15.37 -5.83 -9.91
N VAL A 38 14.27 -5.12 -10.19
CA VAL A 38 13.57 -4.25 -9.21
C VAL A 38 13.07 -5.08 -8.02
N LYS A 39 12.49 -6.25 -8.27
CA LYS A 39 12.01 -7.14 -7.20
C LYS A 39 13.14 -7.60 -6.28
N LEU A 40 14.25 -8.08 -6.87
CA LEU A 40 15.42 -8.52 -6.09
C LEU A 40 16.12 -7.37 -5.35
N THR A 41 16.14 -6.17 -5.93
CA THR A 41 16.71 -5.00 -5.27
C THR A 41 15.89 -4.57 -4.05
N LYS A 42 14.55 -4.68 -4.12
CA LYS A 42 13.68 -4.45 -2.96
C LYS A 42 13.93 -5.49 -1.87
N GLU A 43 13.93 -6.77 -2.24
CA GLU A 43 14.22 -7.88 -1.32
C GLU A 43 15.60 -7.71 -0.66
N TYR A 44 16.61 -7.29 -1.42
CA TYR A 44 17.95 -6.99 -0.91
C TYR A 44 17.91 -5.86 0.14
N LYS A 45 17.19 -4.77 -0.13
CA LYS A 45 17.08 -3.63 0.80
C LYS A 45 16.42 -4.05 2.12
N GLU A 46 15.35 -4.83 2.06
CA GLU A 46 14.65 -5.35 3.24
C GLU A 46 15.54 -6.30 4.05
N LEU A 47 16.16 -7.27 3.40
CA LEU A 47 17.08 -8.21 4.06
C LEU A 47 18.29 -7.51 4.66
N ASN A 48 18.82 -6.47 4.01
CA ASN A 48 19.97 -5.71 4.51
C ASN A 48 19.70 -5.03 5.85
N GLU A 49 18.49 -4.51 6.07
CA GLU A 49 18.11 -3.94 7.37
C GLU A 49 18.06 -5.02 8.46
N ILE A 50 17.50 -6.20 8.14
CA ILE A 50 17.46 -7.34 9.07
C ILE A 50 18.89 -7.81 9.40
N ILE A 51 19.79 -7.89 8.41
CA ILE A 51 21.18 -8.31 8.63
C ILE A 51 21.96 -7.31 9.47
N LYS A 52 21.71 -6.00 9.31
CA LYS A 52 22.30 -4.97 10.17
C LYS A 52 21.87 -5.14 11.64
N ALA A 53 20.57 -5.28 11.85
CA ALA A 53 20.01 -5.49 13.20
C ALA A 53 20.55 -6.78 13.82
N ARG A 54 20.62 -7.88 13.06
CA ARG A 54 21.24 -9.14 13.50
C ARG A 54 22.68 -8.94 13.91
N LYS A 55 23.48 -8.20 13.11
CA LYS A 55 24.89 -7.96 13.40
C LYS A 55 25.06 -7.20 14.72
N GLU A 56 24.27 -6.17 14.94
CA GLU A 56 24.27 -5.40 16.18
C GLU A 56 23.86 -6.28 17.37
N TYR A 57 22.80 -7.09 17.19
CA TYR A 57 22.34 -8.04 18.21
C TYR A 57 23.44 -9.05 18.61
N MET A 58 24.11 -9.64 17.62
CA MET A 58 25.24 -10.55 17.87
C MET A 58 26.41 -9.86 18.56
N GLN A 59 26.70 -8.60 18.20
CA GLN A 59 27.73 -7.80 18.88
C GLN A 59 27.39 -7.56 20.35
N CYS A 60 26.12 -7.21 20.65
CA CYS A 60 25.68 -7.02 22.03
C CYS A 60 25.71 -8.32 22.85
N LEU A 61 25.33 -9.46 22.26
CA LEU A 61 25.42 -10.76 22.92
C LEU A 61 26.85 -11.15 23.24
N ASN A 62 27.76 -11.03 22.28
CA ASN A 62 29.18 -11.33 22.47
C ASN A 62 29.83 -10.36 23.49
N GLY A 63 29.53 -9.05 23.37
CA GLY A 63 29.99 -8.04 24.32
C GLY A 63 29.55 -8.32 25.75
N LEU A 64 28.30 -8.77 25.94
CA LEU A 64 27.78 -9.17 27.24
C LEU A 64 28.51 -10.40 27.80
N GLU A 65 28.84 -11.37 26.96
CA GLU A 65 29.59 -12.58 27.37
C GLU A 65 31.04 -12.24 27.73
N GLU A 66 31.70 -11.41 26.91
CA GLU A 66 33.04 -10.90 27.18
C GLU A 66 33.09 -10.04 28.46
N ALA A 67 32.14 -9.14 28.65
CA ALA A 67 32.03 -8.33 29.86
C ALA A 67 31.85 -9.19 31.13
N ARG A 68 31.05 -10.25 31.02
CA ARG A 68 30.89 -11.21 32.15
C ARG A 68 32.18 -11.95 32.50
N LEU A 69 32.97 -12.30 31.48
CA LEU A 69 34.30 -12.91 31.72
C LEU A 69 35.26 -11.90 32.37
N MET A 70 35.27 -10.65 31.88
CA MET A 70 36.13 -9.58 32.44
C MET A 70 35.76 -9.18 33.87
N MET A 71 34.49 -9.29 34.25
CA MET A 71 34.06 -9.07 35.66
C MET A 71 34.68 -10.09 36.65
N ALA A 72 35.14 -11.25 36.17
CA ALA A 72 35.80 -12.25 36.96
C ALA A 72 37.31 -11.96 37.18
N GLU A 73 37.87 -10.95 36.50
CA GLU A 73 39.29 -10.55 36.65
C GLU A 73 39.55 -9.76 37.92
N THR A 74 40.83 -9.67 38.31
CA THR A 74 41.26 -9.07 39.58
C THR A 74 41.42 -7.55 39.53
N ASP A 75 41.51 -6.93 38.34
CA ASP A 75 41.69 -5.50 38.16
C ASP A 75 40.37 -4.72 38.39
N PRO A 76 40.34 -3.75 39.36
CA PRO A 76 39.15 -2.98 39.64
C PRO A 76 38.68 -2.08 38.50
N GLU A 77 39.58 -1.48 37.73
CA GLU A 77 39.25 -0.60 36.60
C GLU A 77 38.60 -1.40 35.45
N MET A 78 39.17 -2.56 35.13
CA MET A 78 38.61 -3.47 34.15
C MET A 78 37.22 -3.97 34.52
N ARG A 79 36.97 -4.23 35.77
CA ARG A 79 35.65 -4.63 36.30
C ARG A 79 34.59 -3.53 36.18
N GLU A 80 34.99 -2.26 36.33
CA GLU A 80 34.07 -1.14 36.23
C GLU A 80 33.65 -0.91 34.77
N ILE A 81 34.60 -0.93 33.85
CA ILE A 81 34.37 -0.86 32.40
C ILE A 81 33.47 -2.03 31.94
N ALA A 82 33.77 -3.24 32.39
CA ALA A 82 32.97 -4.42 32.06
C ALA A 82 31.52 -4.34 32.57
N ARG A 83 31.29 -3.70 33.73
CA ARG A 83 29.94 -3.46 34.26
C ARG A 83 29.17 -2.46 33.44
N GLU A 84 29.80 -1.38 33.01
CA GLU A 84 29.15 -0.37 32.16
C GLU A 84 28.77 -0.98 30.83
N GLU A 85 29.67 -1.75 30.21
CA GLU A 85 29.42 -2.44 28.96
C GLU A 85 28.33 -3.51 29.08
N ALA A 86 28.35 -4.32 30.13
CA ALA A 86 27.30 -5.29 30.40
C ALA A 86 25.93 -4.63 30.59
N THR A 87 25.87 -3.51 31.32
CA THR A 87 24.62 -2.78 31.56
C THR A 87 24.07 -2.19 30.27
N ALA A 88 24.93 -1.63 29.40
CA ALA A 88 24.55 -1.10 28.11
C ALA A 88 24.01 -2.20 27.16
N CYS A 89 24.70 -3.35 27.11
CA CYS A 89 24.26 -4.48 26.29
C CYS A 89 22.95 -5.10 26.84
N GLU A 90 22.80 -5.25 28.14
CA GLU A 90 21.57 -5.77 28.78
C GLU A 90 20.35 -4.87 28.52
N ALA A 91 20.54 -3.56 28.42
CA ALA A 91 19.48 -2.63 28.04
C ALA A 91 19.14 -2.68 26.55
N ARG A 92 20.17 -2.80 25.67
CA ARG A 92 20.00 -2.76 24.22
C ARG A 92 19.45 -4.07 23.62
N ILE A 93 19.77 -5.21 24.20
CA ILE A 93 19.34 -6.53 23.71
C ILE A 93 17.81 -6.63 23.55
N PRO A 94 16.96 -6.32 24.57
CA PRO A 94 15.51 -6.42 24.42
C PRO A 94 14.95 -5.44 23.36
N GLU A 95 15.54 -4.26 23.22
CA GLU A 95 15.15 -3.31 22.17
C GLU A 95 15.43 -3.89 20.78
N LEU A 96 16.61 -4.49 20.59
CA LEU A 96 16.97 -5.13 19.31
C LEU A 96 16.11 -6.37 19.02
N GLU A 97 15.72 -7.13 20.02
CA GLU A 97 14.79 -8.26 19.87
C GLU A 97 13.43 -7.78 19.36
N GLU A 98 12.90 -6.68 19.88
CA GLU A 98 11.66 -6.08 19.39
C GLU A 98 11.82 -5.49 17.97
N GLU A 99 12.91 -4.77 17.71
CA GLU A 99 13.22 -4.26 16.37
C GLU A 99 13.31 -5.40 15.33
N ILE A 100 14.01 -6.49 15.67
CA ILE A 100 14.13 -7.65 14.77
C ILE A 100 12.79 -8.34 14.56
N LYS A 101 11.99 -8.53 15.62
CA LYS A 101 10.64 -9.09 15.49
C LYS A 101 9.78 -8.25 14.53
N LEU A 102 9.86 -6.92 14.64
CA LEU A 102 9.16 -6.00 13.72
C LEU A 102 9.64 -6.13 12.28
N LEU A 103 10.95 -6.24 12.06
CA LEU A 103 11.53 -6.44 10.73
C LEU A 103 11.19 -7.80 10.11
N LEU A 104 10.89 -8.80 10.93
CA LEU A 104 10.48 -10.14 10.48
C LEU A 104 8.99 -10.22 10.12
N VAL A 105 8.17 -9.24 10.51
CA VAL A 105 6.77 -9.17 10.08
C VAL A 105 6.75 -8.86 8.58
N PRO A 106 6.11 -9.69 7.74
CA PRO A 106 6.06 -9.45 6.31
C PRO A 106 5.47 -8.06 6.02
N ALA A 107 6.23 -7.22 5.34
CA ALA A 107 5.72 -5.95 4.85
C ALA A 107 4.58 -6.20 3.83
N ASP A 108 3.53 -5.40 3.87
CA ASP A 108 2.49 -5.46 2.84
C ASP A 108 3.09 -4.97 1.51
N PRO A 109 3.09 -5.80 0.45
CA PRO A 109 3.61 -5.39 -0.85
C PRO A 109 2.97 -4.12 -1.41
N GLN A 110 1.79 -3.76 -0.91
CA GLN A 110 1.08 -2.55 -1.32
C GLN A 110 1.63 -1.28 -0.66
N ASP A 111 2.33 -1.40 0.48
CA ASP A 111 2.83 -0.25 1.24
C ASP A 111 3.81 0.63 0.43
N ASP A 112 4.55 0.05 -0.51
CA ASP A 112 5.48 0.76 -1.39
C ASP A 112 4.81 1.49 -2.57
N LYS A 113 3.51 1.28 -2.79
CA LYS A 113 2.79 1.86 -3.91
C LYS A 113 2.50 3.36 -3.68
N ASN A 114 2.28 4.06 -4.78
CA ASN A 114 1.64 5.35 -4.76
C ASN A 114 0.22 5.22 -4.20
N ALA A 115 -0.34 6.32 -3.73
CA ALA A 115 -1.69 6.33 -3.18
C ALA A 115 -2.61 7.25 -3.98
N ILE A 116 -3.85 6.80 -4.14
CA ILE A 116 -4.97 7.64 -4.58
C ILE A 116 -5.75 8.02 -3.33
N VAL A 117 -5.82 9.32 -3.06
CA VAL A 117 -6.53 9.86 -1.90
C VAL A 117 -7.81 10.52 -2.37
N GLU A 118 -8.93 10.10 -1.80
CA GLU A 118 -10.25 10.69 -2.03
C GLU A 118 -10.75 11.32 -0.74
N ILE A 119 -11.17 12.57 -0.81
CA ILE A 119 -11.78 13.29 0.31
C ILE A 119 -13.17 13.72 -0.12
N ARG A 120 -14.18 13.39 0.68
CA ARG A 120 -15.58 13.77 0.42
C ARG A 120 -16.16 14.47 1.64
N GLY A 121 -16.88 15.57 1.40
CA GLY A 121 -17.72 16.17 2.40
C GLY A 121 -18.85 15.18 2.80
N GLY A 122 -18.93 14.89 4.10
CA GLY A 122 -19.96 14.03 4.67
C GLY A 122 -21.11 14.83 5.27
N THR A 123 -21.54 14.45 6.49
CA THR A 123 -22.60 15.15 7.21
C THR A 123 -22.16 16.56 7.63
N GLY A 124 -22.90 17.59 7.25
CA GLY A 124 -22.63 18.98 7.63
C GLY A 124 -22.79 20.02 6.50
N GLY A 125 -23.21 19.60 5.30
CA GLY A 125 -23.47 20.49 4.18
C GLY A 125 -22.22 21.26 3.74
N ASP A 126 -22.34 22.59 3.60
CA ASP A 126 -21.25 23.45 3.14
C ASP A 126 -20.02 23.42 4.06
N GLU A 127 -20.24 23.28 5.38
CA GLU A 127 -19.15 23.17 6.34
C GLU A 127 -18.34 21.88 6.15
N ALA A 128 -18.99 20.79 5.80
CA ALA A 128 -18.30 19.52 5.47
C ALA A 128 -17.43 19.67 4.21
N ALA A 129 -17.90 20.43 3.22
CA ALA A 129 -17.13 20.72 2.01
C ALA A 129 -15.92 21.64 2.30
N LEU A 130 -16.07 22.63 3.16
CA LEU A 130 -14.97 23.49 3.62
C LEU A 130 -13.94 22.67 4.40
N PHE A 131 -14.37 21.79 5.27
CA PHE A 131 -13.49 20.92 6.03
C PHE A 131 -12.74 19.91 5.13
N ALA A 132 -13.39 19.38 4.09
CA ALA A 132 -12.71 18.57 3.08
C ALA A 132 -11.58 19.35 2.39
N GLY A 133 -11.79 20.63 2.11
CA GLY A 133 -10.76 21.54 1.59
C GLY A 133 -9.59 21.73 2.56
N ASP A 134 -9.88 21.87 3.85
CA ASP A 134 -8.84 22.00 4.89
C ASP A 134 -8.02 20.71 5.01
N LEU A 135 -8.65 19.53 4.97
CA LEU A 135 -7.95 18.25 4.96
C LEU A 135 -7.07 18.09 3.73
N TYR A 136 -7.56 18.46 2.55
CA TYR A 136 -6.76 18.44 1.33
C TYR A 136 -5.51 19.32 1.48
N ARG A 137 -5.66 20.55 1.96
CA ARG A 137 -4.53 21.46 2.22
C ARG A 137 -3.52 20.85 3.21
N MET A 138 -4.00 20.25 4.28
CA MET A 138 -3.18 19.55 5.28
C MET A 138 -2.34 18.44 4.64
N TYR A 139 -2.96 17.58 3.83
CA TYR A 139 -2.24 16.50 3.17
C TYR A 139 -1.26 16.99 2.11
N VAL A 140 -1.60 18.02 1.34
CA VAL A 140 -0.67 18.63 0.37
C VAL A 140 0.59 19.15 1.08
N LYS A 141 0.42 19.90 2.17
CA LYS A 141 1.56 20.39 2.96
C LYS A 141 2.42 19.26 3.54
N TYR A 142 1.77 18.22 4.05
CA TYR A 142 2.49 17.04 4.53
C TYR A 142 3.29 16.36 3.40
N CYS A 143 2.69 16.17 2.24
CA CYS A 143 3.36 15.61 1.07
C CYS A 143 4.56 16.46 0.62
N GLU A 144 4.43 17.80 0.64
CA GLU A 144 5.53 18.72 0.35
C GLU A 144 6.69 18.54 1.33
N MET A 145 6.41 18.44 2.64
CA MET A 145 7.45 18.18 3.65
C MET A 145 8.16 16.84 3.45
N LYS A 146 7.45 15.82 2.93
CA LYS A 146 8.02 14.51 2.59
C LYS A 146 8.73 14.48 1.24
N GLY A 147 8.64 15.54 0.45
CA GLY A 147 9.16 15.56 -0.92
C GLY A 147 8.35 14.71 -1.90
N TRP A 148 7.11 14.37 -1.55
CA TRP A 148 6.20 13.62 -2.41
C TRP A 148 5.50 14.52 -3.42
N LYS A 149 5.17 13.96 -4.58
CA LYS A 149 4.47 14.70 -5.64
C LYS A 149 2.97 14.46 -5.51
N VAL A 150 2.20 15.53 -5.57
CA VAL A 150 0.73 15.51 -5.57
C VAL A 150 0.22 15.91 -6.94
N ALA A 151 -0.65 15.09 -7.53
CA ALA A 151 -1.31 15.36 -8.80
C ALA A 151 -2.83 15.29 -8.61
N LEU A 152 -3.52 16.38 -8.91
CA LEU A 152 -4.97 16.44 -8.87
C LEU A 152 -5.56 15.59 -10.01
N SER A 153 -6.43 14.65 -9.68
CA SER A 153 -7.12 13.78 -10.65
C SER A 153 -8.52 14.30 -10.98
N SER A 154 -9.29 14.67 -9.96
CA SER A 154 -10.66 15.18 -10.12
C SER A 154 -11.07 16.01 -8.91
N CYS A 155 -11.92 17.01 -9.10
CA CYS A 155 -12.54 17.75 -8.00
C CYS A 155 -13.95 18.20 -8.34
N SER A 156 -14.79 18.27 -7.32
CA SER A 156 -16.13 18.87 -7.36
C SER A 156 -16.21 19.90 -6.22
N GLU A 157 -16.37 21.16 -6.58
CA GLU A 157 -16.38 22.25 -5.63
C GLU A 157 -17.69 22.33 -4.81
N GLY A 158 -17.59 22.78 -3.57
CA GLY A 158 -18.72 23.10 -2.71
C GLY A 158 -19.35 24.45 -3.07
N ALA A 159 -20.62 24.65 -2.77
CA ALA A 159 -21.33 25.89 -3.07
C ALA A 159 -20.78 27.11 -2.29
N ALA A 160 -20.29 26.88 -1.07
CA ALA A 160 -19.67 27.91 -0.22
C ALA A 160 -18.13 27.86 -0.23
N GLY A 161 -17.53 27.16 -1.19
CA GLY A 161 -16.11 26.85 -1.26
C GLY A 161 -15.78 25.48 -0.72
N GLY A 162 -14.49 25.12 -0.70
CA GLY A 162 -14.05 23.76 -0.39
C GLY A 162 -14.47 22.76 -1.46
N PHE A 163 -14.53 21.47 -1.10
CA PHE A 163 -14.79 20.39 -2.05
C PHE A 163 -15.91 19.48 -1.56
N LYS A 164 -16.90 19.21 -2.41
CA LYS A 164 -17.83 18.09 -2.22
C LYS A 164 -17.09 16.77 -2.34
N GLU A 165 -16.17 16.71 -3.31
CA GLU A 165 -15.27 15.60 -3.56
C GLU A 165 -13.97 16.12 -4.16
N ILE A 166 -12.85 15.59 -3.72
CA ILE A 166 -11.53 15.82 -4.34
C ILE A 166 -10.75 14.52 -4.35
N ILE A 167 -10.17 14.20 -5.51
CA ILE A 167 -9.38 12.99 -5.74
C ILE A 167 -8.02 13.43 -6.27
N PHE A 168 -6.96 12.97 -5.63
CA PHE A 168 -5.60 13.26 -6.03
C PHE A 168 -4.69 12.05 -5.84
N THR A 169 -3.65 11.95 -6.66
CA THR A 169 -2.63 10.90 -6.58
C THR A 169 -1.41 11.46 -5.88
N VAL A 170 -0.86 10.68 -4.97
CA VAL A 170 0.39 10.98 -4.27
C VAL A 170 1.44 9.98 -4.69
N SER A 171 2.59 10.46 -5.19
CA SER A 171 3.68 9.63 -5.69
C SER A 171 4.96 9.89 -4.90
N GLY A 172 5.61 8.81 -4.46
CA GLY A 172 6.83 8.86 -3.66
C GLY A 172 7.18 7.52 -3.04
N GLU A 173 8.10 7.51 -2.10
CA GLU A 173 8.52 6.30 -1.39
C GLU A 173 7.55 5.99 -0.24
N LYS A 174 7.03 4.75 -0.16
CA LYS A 174 6.14 4.24 0.90
C LYS A 174 4.91 5.11 1.18
N VAL A 175 4.34 5.69 0.13
CA VAL A 175 3.23 6.62 0.25
C VAL A 175 1.99 5.92 0.80
N TYR A 176 1.57 4.82 0.17
CA TYR A 176 0.38 4.09 0.61
C TYR A 176 0.54 3.54 2.03
N GLY A 177 1.69 2.93 2.34
CA GLY A 177 1.99 2.40 3.67
C GLY A 177 1.93 3.44 4.79
N THR A 178 2.21 4.71 4.46
CA THR A 178 2.12 5.83 5.40
C THR A 178 0.71 6.41 5.49
N LEU A 179 0.05 6.65 4.35
CA LEU A 179 -1.23 7.35 4.30
C LEU A 179 -2.45 6.44 4.53
N LYS A 180 -2.33 5.11 4.40
CA LYS A 180 -3.45 4.17 4.60
C LYS A 180 -4.18 4.36 5.92
N TYR A 181 -3.48 4.81 6.96
CA TYR A 181 -4.04 5.08 8.29
C TYR A 181 -4.96 6.31 8.34
N GLU A 182 -4.96 7.14 7.30
CA GLU A 182 -5.84 8.29 7.21
C GLU A 182 -7.25 7.92 6.69
N SER A 183 -7.44 6.68 6.22
CA SER A 183 -8.75 6.21 5.73
C SER A 183 -9.78 6.13 6.85
N GLY A 184 -10.91 6.80 6.65
CA GLY A 184 -12.03 6.78 7.60
C GLY A 184 -12.78 8.10 7.66
N VAL A 185 -13.57 8.26 8.74
CA VAL A 185 -14.38 9.46 8.97
C VAL A 185 -13.63 10.43 9.89
N HIS A 186 -13.39 11.63 9.41
CA HIS A 186 -12.77 12.73 10.14
C HIS A 186 -13.87 13.69 10.60
N ARG A 187 -13.94 13.97 11.88
CA ARG A 187 -14.95 14.83 12.50
C ARG A 187 -14.35 16.16 12.92
N VAL A 188 -14.98 17.27 12.54
CA VAL A 188 -14.61 18.61 12.96
C VAL A 188 -15.66 19.21 13.89
N GLN A 189 -15.20 19.89 14.91
CA GLN A 189 -15.99 20.70 15.83
C GLN A 189 -15.44 22.12 15.81
N ARG A 190 -16.17 23.04 15.16
CA ARG A 190 -15.83 24.46 15.08
C ARG A 190 -17.09 25.30 14.82
N VAL A 191 -16.95 26.60 14.97
CA VAL A 191 -17.95 27.55 14.49
C VAL A 191 -17.79 27.67 12.98
N PRO A 192 -18.80 27.26 12.16
CA PRO A 192 -18.69 27.35 10.72
C PRO A 192 -18.56 28.81 10.24
N ALA A 193 -17.90 29.02 9.11
CA ALA A 193 -17.86 30.33 8.47
C ALA A 193 -19.26 30.87 8.05
N THR A 194 -20.24 29.96 7.92
CA THR A 194 -21.62 30.25 7.58
C THR A 194 -22.52 30.51 8.80
N GLU A 195 -21.99 30.34 10.02
CA GLU A 195 -22.74 30.49 11.26
C GLU A 195 -22.63 31.93 11.80
N THR A 196 -23.78 32.60 11.94
CA THR A 196 -23.86 34.01 12.38
C THR A 196 -24.01 34.17 13.88
N GLN A 197 -24.40 33.12 14.62
CA GLN A 197 -24.68 33.17 16.07
C GLN A 197 -23.52 32.60 16.93
N GLY A 198 -22.39 32.25 16.30
CA GLY A 198 -21.22 31.73 17.01
C GLY A 198 -21.36 30.34 17.62
N ARG A 199 -22.35 29.54 17.17
CA ARG A 199 -22.56 28.19 17.68
C ARG A 199 -21.55 27.20 17.08
N VAL A 200 -21.00 26.34 17.92
CA VAL A 200 -20.12 25.23 17.47
C VAL A 200 -20.97 24.16 16.80
N HIS A 201 -20.64 23.85 15.56
CA HIS A 201 -21.24 22.74 14.81
C HIS A 201 -20.28 21.55 14.73
N THR A 202 -20.86 20.40 14.53
CA THR A 202 -20.11 19.16 14.29
C THR A 202 -20.38 18.68 12.87
N SER A 203 -19.33 18.68 12.06
CA SER A 203 -19.37 18.21 10.67
C SER A 203 -18.38 17.06 10.47
N ALA A 204 -18.50 16.34 9.37
CA ALA A 204 -17.62 15.24 9.05
C ALA A 204 -17.23 15.25 7.57
N ALA A 205 -16.02 14.81 7.29
CA ALA A 205 -15.54 14.47 5.97
C ALA A 205 -14.97 13.05 5.99
N THR A 206 -15.01 12.38 4.86
CA THR A 206 -14.49 11.03 4.70
C THR A 206 -13.23 11.06 3.86
N VAL A 207 -12.25 10.30 4.27
CA VAL A 207 -10.99 10.10 3.56
C VAL A 207 -10.88 8.64 3.18
N ALA A 208 -10.62 8.33 1.92
CA ALA A 208 -10.28 7.00 1.46
C ALA A 208 -8.90 7.05 0.80
N VAL A 209 -8.00 6.22 1.26
CA VAL A 209 -6.65 6.06 0.70
C VAL A 209 -6.56 4.69 0.07
N LEU A 210 -6.34 4.65 -1.23
CA LEU A 210 -6.29 3.43 -2.03
C LEU A 210 -4.90 3.30 -2.67
N PRO A 211 -4.35 2.09 -2.79
CA PRO A 211 -3.11 1.89 -3.52
C PRO A 211 -3.35 2.11 -5.01
N GLU A 212 -2.37 2.73 -5.69
CA GLU A 212 -2.40 2.84 -7.15
C GLU A 212 -2.31 1.44 -7.77
N ALA A 213 -3.11 1.21 -8.83
CA ALA A 213 -3.09 -0.06 -9.53
C ALA A 213 -1.79 -0.25 -10.30
N ASP A 214 -1.31 -1.48 -10.32
CA ASP A 214 -0.31 -1.89 -11.29
C ASP A 214 -0.96 -1.98 -12.68
N GLU A 215 -0.19 -1.75 -13.74
CA GLU A 215 -0.65 -2.02 -15.10
C GLU A 215 -0.96 -3.51 -15.25
N PHE A 216 -2.14 -3.83 -15.76
CA PHE A 216 -2.52 -5.21 -16.02
C PHE A 216 -1.82 -5.71 -17.28
N ASP A 217 -0.83 -6.58 -17.11
CA ASP A 217 -0.28 -7.36 -18.23
C ASP A 217 -1.20 -8.55 -18.49
N VAL A 218 -1.95 -8.50 -19.59
CA VAL A 218 -2.76 -9.63 -20.04
C VAL A 218 -1.88 -10.62 -20.78
N GLU A 219 -1.47 -11.68 -20.10
CA GLU A 219 -0.77 -12.80 -20.73
C GLU A 219 -1.78 -13.78 -21.32
N ILE A 220 -1.74 -13.97 -22.63
CA ILE A 220 -2.55 -14.95 -23.34
C ILE A 220 -1.64 -16.09 -23.79
N ASN A 221 -1.95 -17.30 -23.33
CA ASN A 221 -1.30 -18.49 -23.84
C ASN A 221 -1.88 -18.84 -25.21
N GLU A 222 -1.22 -18.45 -26.29
CA GLU A 222 -1.68 -18.70 -27.65
C GLU A 222 -1.85 -20.20 -27.97
N GLY A 223 -1.14 -21.10 -27.26
CA GLY A 223 -1.27 -22.54 -27.40
C GLY A 223 -2.61 -23.11 -26.90
N GLU A 224 -3.34 -22.38 -26.07
CA GLU A 224 -4.65 -22.78 -25.55
C GLU A 224 -5.81 -22.27 -26.39
N ILE A 225 -5.52 -21.45 -27.42
CA ILE A 225 -6.52 -20.89 -28.31
C ILE A 225 -6.93 -21.94 -29.34
N LYS A 226 -8.22 -22.25 -29.38
CA LYS A 226 -8.81 -23.09 -30.44
C LYS A 226 -9.34 -22.19 -31.55
N TRP A 227 -8.88 -22.48 -32.75
CA TRP A 227 -9.25 -21.73 -33.95
C TRP A 227 -10.18 -22.54 -34.84
N ASP A 228 -11.33 -21.98 -35.15
CA ASP A 228 -12.24 -22.52 -36.17
C ASP A 228 -12.31 -21.50 -37.34
N THR A 229 -12.27 -21.99 -38.57
CA THR A 229 -12.48 -21.17 -39.74
C THR A 229 -13.84 -21.47 -40.33
N PHE A 230 -14.51 -20.44 -40.84
CA PHE A 230 -15.81 -20.57 -41.43
C PHE A 230 -15.98 -19.59 -42.62
N ARG A 231 -16.99 -19.84 -43.44
CA ARG A 231 -17.31 -18.98 -44.57
C ARG A 231 -18.05 -17.77 -44.04
N SER A 232 -17.51 -16.57 -44.33
CA SER A 232 -18.20 -15.33 -43.99
C SER A 232 -19.43 -15.15 -44.92
N GLY A 233 -20.63 -15.16 -44.31
CA GLY A 233 -21.86 -14.88 -45.04
C GLY A 233 -21.92 -13.39 -45.47
N GLY A 234 -22.27 -13.12 -46.70
CA GLY A 234 -22.45 -11.76 -47.20
C GLY A 234 -22.99 -11.76 -48.65
N ALA A 235 -23.65 -10.68 -49.05
CA ALA A 235 -24.12 -10.50 -50.43
C ALA A 235 -22.94 -10.24 -51.36
N GLY A 236 -22.58 -11.22 -52.21
CA GLY A 236 -21.71 -10.97 -53.33
C GLY A 236 -20.70 -12.05 -53.73
N GLY A 237 -20.76 -12.50 -54.99
CA GLY A 237 -19.72 -13.09 -55.82
C GLY A 237 -19.28 -14.52 -55.54
N GLN A 238 -18.79 -15.22 -56.56
CA GLN A 238 -18.32 -16.62 -56.48
C GLN A 238 -17.20 -16.91 -55.44
N ASN A 239 -16.43 -15.89 -55.00
CA ASN A 239 -15.35 -16.07 -54.04
C ASN A 239 -15.82 -16.14 -52.57
N VAL A 240 -16.94 -15.52 -52.21
CA VAL A 240 -17.49 -15.54 -50.83
C VAL A 240 -17.92 -16.95 -50.41
N ASN A 241 -18.36 -17.76 -51.39
CA ASN A 241 -18.80 -19.13 -51.14
C ASN A 241 -17.68 -20.19 -51.17
N LYS A 242 -16.47 -19.80 -51.58
CA LYS A 242 -15.34 -20.73 -51.74
C LYS A 242 -14.21 -20.54 -50.70
N VAL A 243 -14.08 -19.35 -50.14
CA VAL A 243 -12.97 -19.01 -49.24
C VAL A 243 -13.47 -18.87 -47.80
N GLU A 244 -12.86 -19.61 -46.89
CA GLU A 244 -13.14 -19.53 -45.47
C GLU A 244 -12.29 -18.42 -44.83
N SER A 245 -12.75 -17.18 -44.98
CA SER A 245 -12.07 -15.99 -44.44
C SER A 245 -12.50 -15.65 -43.02
N GLY A 246 -13.66 -16.12 -42.57
CA GLY A 246 -14.14 -15.91 -41.19
C GLY A 246 -13.35 -16.76 -40.19
N VAL A 247 -13.05 -16.18 -39.07
CA VAL A 247 -12.30 -16.83 -38.00
C VAL A 247 -13.10 -16.76 -36.72
N ARG A 248 -13.18 -17.89 -36.03
CA ARG A 248 -13.74 -18.01 -34.67
C ARG A 248 -12.64 -18.48 -33.72
N LEU A 249 -12.44 -17.70 -32.68
CA LEU A 249 -11.49 -17.98 -31.61
C LEU A 249 -12.28 -18.45 -30.40
N ARG A 250 -11.85 -19.56 -29.80
CA ARG A 250 -12.32 -20.03 -28.51
C ARG A 250 -11.14 -20.08 -27.55
N TYR A 251 -11.29 -19.43 -26.40
CA TYR A 251 -10.29 -19.39 -25.36
C TYR A 251 -10.93 -19.64 -24.00
N VAL A 252 -10.35 -20.52 -23.19
CA VAL A 252 -10.81 -20.79 -21.83
C VAL A 252 -9.98 -19.91 -20.90
N TRP A 253 -10.55 -18.80 -20.51
CA TRP A 253 -9.93 -17.93 -19.51
C TRP A 253 -10.19 -18.48 -18.10
N LYS A 254 -9.11 -18.72 -17.35
CA LYS A 254 -9.18 -19.07 -15.94
C LYS A 254 -8.98 -17.82 -15.12
N ASN A 255 -9.98 -17.47 -14.33
CA ASN A 255 -9.86 -16.36 -13.41
C ASN A 255 -8.79 -16.69 -12.36
N PRO A 256 -7.68 -15.93 -12.27
CA PRO A 256 -6.55 -16.25 -11.39
C PRO A 256 -6.92 -16.24 -9.89
N ASN A 257 -7.99 -15.54 -9.51
CA ASN A 257 -8.38 -15.39 -8.11
C ASN A 257 -9.51 -16.33 -7.67
N THR A 258 -10.46 -16.66 -8.57
CA THR A 258 -11.62 -17.50 -8.21
C THR A 258 -11.48 -18.92 -8.72
N GLY A 259 -10.51 -19.19 -9.61
CA GLY A 259 -10.35 -20.49 -10.27
C GLY A 259 -11.47 -20.83 -11.24
N VAL A 260 -12.48 -19.97 -11.41
CA VAL A 260 -13.62 -20.20 -12.32
C VAL A 260 -13.13 -20.06 -13.76
N SER A 261 -13.43 -21.07 -14.57
CA SER A 261 -13.11 -21.07 -16.01
C SER A 261 -14.30 -20.55 -16.80
N GLU A 262 -14.05 -19.60 -17.72
CA GLU A 262 -15.04 -19.05 -18.62
C GLU A 262 -14.58 -19.23 -20.07
N GLU A 263 -15.45 -19.75 -20.92
CA GLU A 263 -15.16 -19.89 -22.34
C GLU A 263 -15.50 -18.58 -23.05
N ILE A 264 -14.50 -17.97 -23.67
CA ILE A 264 -14.62 -16.75 -24.46
C ILE A 264 -14.67 -17.14 -25.94
N LEU A 265 -15.71 -16.70 -26.64
CA LEU A 265 -15.91 -16.91 -28.07
C LEU A 265 -15.83 -15.57 -28.79
N ILE A 266 -14.91 -15.46 -29.73
CA ILE A 266 -14.75 -14.24 -30.56
C ILE A 266 -14.79 -14.61 -32.01
N GLU A 267 -15.68 -13.97 -32.77
CA GLU A 267 -15.78 -14.10 -34.23
C GLU A 267 -15.26 -12.84 -34.90
N CYS A 268 -14.49 -13.04 -35.98
CA CYS A 268 -14.02 -11.94 -36.83
C CYS A 268 -14.18 -12.26 -38.29
N THR A 269 -14.96 -11.43 -38.99
CA THR A 269 -15.29 -11.55 -40.44
C THR A 269 -15.04 -10.25 -41.20
N GLU A 270 -14.32 -9.28 -40.61
CA GLU A 270 -14.21 -7.91 -41.11
C GLU A 270 -13.40 -7.79 -42.40
N THR A 271 -12.45 -8.69 -42.61
CA THR A 271 -11.59 -8.67 -43.76
C THR A 271 -11.75 -9.95 -44.60
N ARG A 272 -11.35 -9.89 -45.88
CA ARG A 272 -11.27 -11.07 -46.73
C ARG A 272 -10.02 -11.91 -46.51
N ASP A 273 -9.13 -11.44 -45.62
CA ASP A 273 -7.83 -12.02 -45.31
C ASP A 273 -7.91 -12.75 -43.94
N GLN A 274 -7.78 -14.07 -43.96
CA GLN A 274 -7.88 -14.90 -42.78
C GLN A 274 -6.78 -14.57 -41.71
N PRO A 275 -5.49 -14.37 -42.05
CA PRO A 275 -4.46 -13.96 -41.11
C PRO A 275 -4.80 -12.66 -40.40
N LYS A 276 -5.29 -11.63 -41.13
CA LYS A 276 -5.70 -10.35 -40.52
C LYS A 276 -6.89 -10.50 -39.57
N ASN A 277 -7.83 -11.39 -39.90
CA ASN A 277 -8.96 -11.67 -39.03
C ASN A 277 -8.49 -12.41 -37.73
N LYS A 278 -7.48 -13.26 -37.83
CA LYS A 278 -6.87 -13.89 -36.64
C LYS A 278 -6.19 -12.87 -35.72
N GLU A 279 -5.40 -11.95 -36.27
CA GLU A 279 -4.74 -10.87 -35.54
C GLU A 279 -5.75 -9.96 -34.83
N ARG A 280 -6.83 -9.59 -35.52
CA ARG A 280 -7.93 -8.78 -34.96
C ARG A 280 -8.69 -9.53 -33.86
N ALA A 281 -8.91 -10.84 -34.02
CA ALA A 281 -9.55 -11.65 -32.99
C ALA A 281 -8.68 -11.73 -31.73
N LEU A 282 -7.35 -11.86 -31.85
CA LEU A 282 -6.41 -11.80 -30.74
C LEU A 282 -6.43 -10.44 -30.03
N THR A 283 -6.43 -9.35 -30.79
CA THR A 283 -6.52 -8.00 -30.22
C THR A 283 -7.81 -7.81 -29.43
N ARG A 284 -8.94 -8.30 -29.97
CA ARG A 284 -10.23 -8.29 -29.24
C ARG A 284 -10.23 -9.15 -28.00
N LEU A 285 -9.58 -10.31 -28.03
CA LEU A 285 -9.44 -11.17 -26.85
C LEU A 285 -8.64 -10.46 -25.73
N ARG A 286 -7.53 -9.80 -26.09
CA ARG A 286 -6.73 -9.02 -25.13
C ARG A 286 -7.55 -7.90 -24.51
N SER A 287 -8.26 -7.13 -25.32
CA SER A 287 -9.14 -6.06 -24.83
C SER A 287 -10.24 -6.60 -23.92
N PHE A 288 -10.87 -7.71 -24.28
CA PHE A 288 -11.95 -8.31 -23.50
C PHE A 288 -11.47 -8.80 -22.11
N ILE A 289 -10.30 -9.47 -22.05
CA ILE A 289 -9.72 -9.93 -20.77
C ILE A 289 -9.30 -8.71 -19.95
N TYR A 290 -8.67 -7.71 -20.57
CA TYR A 290 -8.30 -6.47 -19.90
C TYR A 290 -9.51 -5.78 -19.28
N ASP A 291 -10.60 -5.61 -20.03
CA ASP A 291 -11.83 -4.98 -19.54
C ASP A 291 -12.43 -5.75 -18.36
N LYS A 292 -12.41 -7.09 -18.40
CA LYS A 292 -12.89 -7.92 -17.28
C LYS A 292 -12.05 -7.77 -16.04
N GLU A 293 -10.73 -7.81 -16.14
CA GLU A 293 -9.84 -7.63 -15.02
C GLU A 293 -9.91 -6.22 -14.46
N HIS A 294 -10.02 -5.21 -15.34
CA HIS A 294 -10.20 -3.82 -14.94
C HIS A 294 -11.52 -3.59 -14.21
N GLN A 295 -12.64 -4.15 -14.73
CA GLN A 295 -13.93 -4.05 -14.06
C GLN A 295 -13.89 -4.67 -12.65
N LYS A 296 -13.28 -5.84 -12.53
CA LYS A 296 -13.10 -6.49 -11.23
C LYS A 296 -12.27 -5.64 -10.26
N TYR A 297 -11.18 -5.06 -10.75
CA TYR A 297 -10.37 -4.13 -9.96
C TYR A 297 -11.20 -2.93 -9.46
N LEU A 298 -12.04 -2.36 -10.33
CA LEU A 298 -12.95 -1.27 -9.94
C LEU A 298 -13.96 -1.71 -8.88
N ASP A 299 -14.50 -2.92 -8.98
CA ASP A 299 -15.44 -3.48 -8.00
C ASP A 299 -14.74 -3.73 -6.65
N ASP A 300 -13.50 -4.25 -6.64
CA ASP A 300 -12.70 -4.44 -5.44
C ASP A 300 -12.37 -3.10 -4.77
N ILE A 301 -12.03 -2.07 -5.55
CA ILE A 301 -11.84 -0.70 -5.04
C ILE A 301 -13.13 -0.16 -4.43
N ALA A 302 -14.26 -0.33 -5.11
CA ALA A 302 -15.55 0.13 -4.62
C ALA A 302 -15.93 -0.54 -3.29
N ASN A 303 -15.67 -1.85 -3.16
CA ASN A 303 -15.88 -2.60 -1.94
C ASN A 303 -14.92 -2.15 -0.82
N LYS A 304 -13.63 -2.00 -1.09
CA LYS A 304 -12.64 -1.47 -0.13
C LYS A 304 -13.05 -0.07 0.34
N ARG A 305 -13.39 0.83 -0.59
CA ARG A 305 -13.88 2.18 -0.27
C ARG A 305 -15.10 2.13 0.64
N LYS A 306 -16.08 1.28 0.33
CA LYS A 306 -17.29 1.11 1.14
C LYS A 306 -16.96 0.64 2.56
N THR A 307 -16.01 -0.25 2.73
CA THR A 307 -15.56 -0.74 4.04
C THR A 307 -14.83 0.36 4.83
N MET A 308 -13.95 1.13 4.17
CA MET A 308 -13.15 2.18 4.80
C MET A 308 -13.98 3.38 5.26
N VAL A 309 -14.98 3.77 4.46
CA VAL A 309 -15.72 5.02 4.63
C VAL A 309 -17.05 4.80 5.38
N SER A 310 -17.49 3.54 5.51
CA SER A 310 -18.77 3.22 6.17
C SER A 310 -19.92 4.10 5.65
N THR A 311 -20.69 4.70 6.54
CA THR A 311 -21.87 5.54 6.20
C THR A 311 -21.54 7.03 6.06
N GLY A 312 -20.28 7.46 6.31
CA GLY A 312 -19.93 8.88 6.40
C GLY A 312 -20.58 9.59 7.59
N ASP A 313 -21.14 8.82 8.52
CA ASP A 313 -21.76 9.37 9.73
C ASP A 313 -20.68 9.80 10.73
N ARG A 314 -20.86 10.99 11.30
CA ARG A 314 -20.00 11.57 12.34
C ARG A 314 -19.86 10.70 13.61
N SER A 315 -20.70 9.69 13.79
CA SER A 315 -20.57 8.71 14.88
C SER A 315 -19.46 7.70 14.65
N ALA A 316 -19.18 7.32 13.39
CA ALA A 316 -18.15 6.38 13.00
C ALA A 316 -16.76 7.02 12.80
N LYS A 317 -16.43 8.01 13.62
CA LYS A 317 -15.20 8.79 13.52
C LYS A 317 -13.95 8.01 13.88
N ILE A 318 -12.90 8.19 13.10
CA ILE A 318 -11.52 7.79 13.48
C ILE A 318 -10.80 8.90 14.24
N ARG A 319 -11.01 10.16 13.84
CA ARG A 319 -10.32 11.32 14.41
C ARG A 319 -11.26 12.51 14.59
N THR A 320 -11.05 13.29 15.66
CA THR A 320 -11.80 14.51 15.94
C THR A 320 -10.86 15.71 16.02
N TYR A 321 -11.20 16.74 15.27
CA TYR A 321 -10.53 18.04 15.22
C TYR A 321 -11.37 19.06 16.00
N ASN A 322 -10.96 19.38 17.22
CA ASN A 322 -11.67 20.28 18.11
C ASN A 322 -11.01 21.66 18.12
N TYR A 323 -11.53 22.58 17.32
CA TYR A 323 -10.99 23.93 17.18
C TYR A 323 -11.12 24.78 18.46
N PRO A 324 -12.27 24.80 19.19
CA PRO A 324 -12.37 25.54 20.44
C PRO A 324 -11.34 25.13 21.49
N GLN A 325 -10.94 23.87 21.52
CA GLN A 325 -9.96 23.37 22.47
C GLN A 325 -8.55 23.25 21.88
N GLY A 326 -8.36 23.58 20.60
CA GLY A 326 -7.06 23.51 19.91
C GLY A 326 -6.45 22.11 19.90
N ARG A 327 -7.28 21.07 19.99
CA ARG A 327 -6.83 19.67 20.10
C ARG A 327 -7.36 18.78 19.00
N ILE A 328 -6.57 17.72 18.73
CA ILE A 328 -6.94 16.63 17.85
C ILE A 328 -6.86 15.33 18.63
N THR A 329 -7.84 14.47 18.49
CA THR A 329 -7.86 13.16 19.15
C THR A 329 -8.09 12.07 18.11
N ASP A 330 -7.14 11.14 17.98
CA ASP A 330 -7.32 9.90 17.24
C ASP A 330 -7.93 8.85 18.19
N HIS A 331 -9.14 8.42 17.85
CA HIS A 331 -9.94 7.55 18.73
C HIS A 331 -9.51 6.09 18.65
N ARG A 332 -8.78 5.69 17.63
CA ARG A 332 -8.30 4.31 17.47
C ARG A 332 -7.27 3.93 18.53
N ILE A 333 -6.41 4.90 18.87
CA ILE A 333 -5.30 4.73 19.82
C ILE A 333 -5.41 5.66 21.04
N ASN A 334 -6.53 6.40 21.17
CA ASN A 334 -6.77 7.40 22.21
C ASN A 334 -5.64 8.46 22.32
N TYR A 335 -4.99 8.77 21.21
CA TYR A 335 -3.88 9.71 21.14
C TYR A 335 -4.40 11.14 20.94
N THR A 336 -3.97 12.07 21.79
CA THR A 336 -4.41 13.48 21.75
C THR A 336 -3.23 14.43 21.58
N ILE A 337 -3.36 15.35 20.62
CA ILE A 337 -2.38 16.38 20.27
C ILE A 337 -3.03 17.73 20.53
N TYR A 338 -2.33 18.64 21.22
CA TYR A 338 -2.80 19.99 21.60
C TYR A 338 -2.30 21.10 20.66
N ASN A 339 -1.79 20.76 19.50
CA ASN A 339 -1.36 21.74 18.49
C ASN A 339 -2.12 21.53 17.18
N LEU A 340 -3.41 21.86 17.18
CA LEU A 340 -4.29 21.72 16.03
C LEU A 340 -3.78 22.53 14.83
N SER A 341 -3.24 23.73 15.05
CA SER A 341 -2.75 24.59 13.95
C SER A 341 -1.59 23.96 13.19
N ALA A 342 -0.58 23.45 13.90
CA ALA A 342 0.57 22.79 13.27
C ALA A 342 0.13 21.51 12.54
N PHE A 343 -0.79 20.74 13.12
CA PHE A 343 -1.33 19.56 12.50
C PHE A 343 -2.05 19.86 11.18
N MET A 344 -2.90 20.91 11.15
CA MET A 344 -3.57 21.38 9.93
C MET A 344 -2.60 22.00 8.91
N ASP A 345 -1.40 22.35 9.33
CA ASP A 345 -0.31 22.79 8.46
C ASP A 345 0.61 21.64 8.02
N GLY A 346 0.22 20.40 8.28
CA GLY A 346 0.88 19.19 7.76
C GLY A 346 1.74 18.44 8.76
N ASP A 347 1.87 18.87 10.01
CA ASP A 347 2.61 18.14 11.05
C ASP A 347 1.81 16.97 11.62
N ILE A 348 1.56 15.97 10.75
CA ILE A 348 0.77 14.77 11.09
C ILE A 348 1.64 13.55 11.39
N GLN A 349 2.96 13.62 11.17
CA GLN A 349 3.87 12.48 11.25
C GLN A 349 3.81 11.79 12.61
N GLY A 350 3.84 12.53 13.70
CA GLY A 350 3.81 11.94 15.04
C GLY A 350 2.55 11.10 15.33
N CYS A 351 1.40 11.48 14.74
CA CYS A 351 0.19 10.68 14.84
C CYS A 351 0.27 9.41 13.99
N LEU A 352 0.81 9.50 12.79
CA LEU A 352 1.01 8.35 11.91
C LEU A 352 1.99 7.34 12.52
N ASP A 353 3.06 7.80 13.13
CA ASP A 353 4.04 6.93 13.80
C ASP A 353 3.41 6.13 14.94
N GLN A 354 2.54 6.75 15.74
CA GLN A 354 1.80 6.05 16.80
C GLN A 354 0.82 5.01 16.25
N LEU A 355 0.18 5.28 15.11
CA LEU A 355 -0.69 4.32 14.45
C LEU A 355 0.09 3.15 13.86
N ILE A 356 1.25 3.39 13.27
CA ILE A 356 2.16 2.35 12.78
C ILE A 356 2.62 1.45 13.94
N VAL A 357 3.02 2.04 15.07
CA VAL A 357 3.41 1.28 16.27
C VAL A 357 2.26 0.41 16.78
N ALA A 358 1.03 0.95 16.82
CA ALA A 358 -0.13 0.20 17.26
C ALA A 358 -0.44 -0.99 16.32
N GLU A 359 -0.41 -0.79 14.99
CA GLU A 359 -0.61 -1.88 14.02
C GLU A 359 0.48 -2.95 14.15
N ASN A 360 1.73 -2.53 14.25
CA ASN A 360 2.85 -3.46 14.41
C ASN A 360 2.72 -4.29 15.70
N ALA A 361 2.25 -3.70 16.80
CA ALA A 361 1.99 -4.44 18.04
C ALA A 361 0.85 -5.47 17.89
N GLU A 362 -0.19 -5.16 17.11
CA GLU A 362 -1.26 -6.12 16.80
C GLU A 362 -0.75 -7.27 15.93
N ARG A 363 0.00 -6.96 14.86
CA ARG A 363 0.60 -7.97 13.97
C ARG A 363 1.57 -8.90 14.70
N LEU A 364 2.35 -8.39 15.63
CA LEU A 364 3.23 -9.22 16.49
C LEU A 364 2.42 -10.20 17.33
N LYS A 365 1.33 -9.75 17.95
CA LYS A 365 0.44 -10.64 18.71
C LYS A 365 -0.22 -11.72 17.84
N GLU A 366 -0.58 -11.41 16.61
CA GLU A 366 -1.13 -12.37 15.66
C GLU A 366 -0.08 -13.36 15.15
N SER A 367 1.18 -12.97 15.08
CA SER A 367 2.27 -13.85 14.61
C SER A 367 2.81 -14.79 15.70
N GLU A 368 2.50 -14.53 16.96
CA GLU A 368 2.84 -15.42 18.11
C GLU A 368 1.80 -16.55 18.31
N LEU A 369 0.70 -16.55 17.55
CA LEU A 369 -0.29 -17.61 17.47
C LEU A 369 0.02 -18.56 16.30
#